data_a35e271248bb2b9df0ed375ce4e9adb3
#
_entry.id   a35e271248bb2b9df0ed375ce4e9adb3
#
_cell.length_a   1.000
_cell.length_b   1.000
_cell.length_c   1.000
_cell.angle_alpha   90.00
_cell.angle_beta   90.00
_cell.angle_gamma   90.00
#
_symmetry.space_group_name_H-M   'P 1'
#
loop_
_entity.id
_entity.type
_entity.pdbx_description
1 polymer ?
#
loop_
_entity_poly.entity_id
_entity_poly.type
_entity_poly.pdbx_seq_one_letter_code
_entity_poly.pdbx_strand_id
1 'polypeptide(L)'
;PLYSSAASDVYKRQLQILRNIAPHYERYHKVHYTEEALQACVTLTGRYVTDRYFPDKAIDVMDEAGSRIHLQSAREPAELREMETALTDAQRERREAVEALVYEKAASARMREIALRSKLGETRAEWQRSLETNPVEVTAEHIQQVITSITGIPAERISGGEMTRLQMLYDHLARRVVG
;
A
#
# COMPACT_ATOMS: atom_id res chain seq x y z
N PRO A 1 -20.80 23.35 26.01
CA PRO A 1 -19.69 23.77 25.14
C PRO A 1 -18.33 23.13 25.49
N LEU A 2 -18.09 22.68 26.74
CA LEU A 2 -16.80 22.09 27.18
C LEU A 2 -16.49 20.69 26.62
N TYR A 3 -17.50 19.89 26.28
CA TYR A 3 -17.32 18.54 25.75
C TYR A 3 -16.78 18.53 24.30
N SER A 4 -17.09 19.54 23.50
CA SER A 4 -16.65 19.64 22.09
C SER A 4 -15.15 19.98 21.97
N SER A 5 -14.61 20.80 22.87
CA SER A 5 -13.18 21.18 22.84
C SER A 5 -12.28 20.02 23.29
N ALA A 6 -12.68 19.28 24.33
CA ALA A 6 -11.90 18.15 24.82
C ALA A 6 -11.78 17.00 23.77
N ALA A 7 -12.86 16.68 23.07
CA ALA A 7 -12.82 15.67 22.01
C ALA A 7 -11.94 16.10 20.82
N SER A 8 -12.00 17.40 20.46
CA SER A 8 -11.11 17.97 19.43
C SER A 8 -9.64 17.93 19.83
N ASP A 9 -9.34 18.20 21.09
CA ASP A 9 -7.96 18.19 21.62
C ASP A 9 -7.40 16.76 21.69
N VAL A 10 -8.23 15.78 22.08
CA VAL A 10 -7.84 14.35 22.04
C VAL A 10 -7.54 13.93 20.60
N TYR A 11 -8.41 14.24 19.64
CA TYR A 11 -8.18 13.94 18.23
C TYR A 11 -6.87 14.53 17.71
N LYS A 12 -6.62 15.82 17.93
CA LYS A 12 -5.41 16.51 17.51
C LYS A 12 -4.16 15.87 18.11
N ARG A 13 -4.21 15.47 19.38
CA ARG A 13 -3.11 14.81 20.06
C ARG A 13 -2.83 13.43 19.43
N GLN A 14 -3.86 12.64 19.14
CA GLN A 14 -3.70 11.34 18.48
C GLN A 14 -3.12 11.49 17.08
N LEU A 15 -3.61 12.43 16.30
CA LEU A 15 -3.08 12.71 14.97
C LEU A 15 -1.61 13.14 15.01
N GLN A 16 -1.23 13.96 16.00
CA GLN A 16 0.17 14.37 16.18
C GLN A 16 1.08 13.19 16.53
N ILE A 17 0.61 12.26 17.36
CA ILE A 17 1.35 11.02 17.67
C ILE A 17 1.59 10.23 16.39
N LEU A 18 0.54 10.00 15.57
CA LEU A 18 0.67 9.28 14.31
C LEU A 18 1.64 9.96 13.34
N ARG A 19 1.56 11.29 13.18
CA ARG A 19 2.51 12.05 12.35
C ARG A 19 3.96 11.88 12.79
N ASN A 20 4.20 11.83 14.10
CA ASN A 20 5.56 11.68 14.63
C ASN A 20 6.14 10.28 14.39
N ILE A 21 5.31 9.24 14.39
CA ILE A 21 5.76 7.86 14.20
C ILE A 21 5.68 7.39 12.75
N ALA A 22 4.82 8.01 11.92
CA ALA A 22 4.63 7.64 10.51
C ALA A 22 5.95 7.48 9.73
N PRO A 23 6.96 8.38 9.85
CA PRO A 23 8.21 8.22 9.13
C PRO A 23 8.98 6.94 9.46
N HIS A 24 8.76 6.36 10.65
CA HIS A 24 9.37 5.08 11.01
C HIS A 24 8.70 3.93 10.26
N TYR A 25 7.38 3.90 10.21
CA TYR A 25 6.60 2.90 9.48
C TYR A 25 6.74 3.03 7.97
N GLU A 26 6.82 4.26 7.45
CA GLU A 26 7.08 4.54 6.02
C GLU A 26 8.40 3.90 5.57
N ARG A 27 9.46 4.05 6.34
CA ARG A 27 10.75 3.43 6.04
C ARG A 27 10.70 1.91 6.14
N TYR A 28 9.98 1.39 7.13
CA TYR A 28 9.87 -0.05 7.36
C TYR A 28 9.06 -0.75 6.26
N HIS A 29 7.90 -0.21 5.91
CA HIS A 29 7.02 -0.76 4.87
C HIS A 29 7.33 -0.27 3.46
N LYS A 30 8.24 0.71 3.28
CA LYS A 30 8.54 1.36 1.99
C LYS A 30 7.30 1.95 1.33
N VAL A 31 6.48 2.63 2.10
CA VAL A 31 5.24 3.31 1.71
C VAL A 31 5.27 4.75 2.16
N HIS A 32 4.31 5.55 1.69
CA HIS A 32 4.08 6.91 2.18
C HIS A 32 2.64 7.07 2.64
N TYR A 33 2.42 7.54 3.87
CA TYR A 33 1.07 7.80 4.39
C TYR A 33 0.64 9.21 4.03
N THR A 34 -0.49 9.34 3.30
CA THR A 34 -1.09 10.65 3.07
C THR A 34 -1.65 11.22 4.37
N GLU A 35 -1.78 12.54 4.43
CA GLU A 35 -2.37 13.20 5.62
C GLU A 35 -3.80 12.70 5.87
N GLU A 36 -4.58 12.48 4.81
CA GLU A 36 -5.93 11.93 4.86
C GLU A 36 -5.94 10.50 5.43
N ALA A 37 -4.93 9.70 5.13
CA ALA A 37 -4.79 8.36 5.69
C ALA A 37 -4.56 8.41 7.21
N LEU A 38 -3.68 9.29 7.69
CA LEU A 38 -3.42 9.45 9.12
C LEU A 38 -4.68 9.96 9.86
N GLN A 39 -5.41 10.89 9.26
CA GLN A 39 -6.69 11.36 9.77
C GLN A 39 -7.74 10.26 9.81
N ALA A 40 -7.81 9.43 8.77
CA ALA A 40 -8.70 8.28 8.71
C ALA A 40 -8.36 7.24 9.78
N CYS A 41 -7.06 6.96 10.05
CA CYS A 41 -6.65 6.08 11.13
C CYS A 41 -7.24 6.52 12.48
N VAL A 42 -7.15 7.79 12.83
CA VAL A 42 -7.69 8.29 14.11
C VAL A 42 -9.22 8.27 14.11
N THR A 43 -9.85 8.79 13.05
CA THR A 43 -11.29 8.95 12.97
C THR A 43 -12.03 7.63 12.94
N LEU A 44 -11.60 6.72 12.05
CA LEU A 44 -12.29 5.45 11.85
C LEU A 44 -12.06 4.47 12.98
N THR A 45 -10.84 4.42 13.55
CA THR A 45 -10.60 3.59 14.73
C THR A 45 -11.34 4.12 15.96
N GLY A 46 -11.42 5.43 16.12
CA GLY A 46 -12.21 6.05 17.19
C GLY A 46 -13.67 5.64 17.17
N ARG A 47 -14.21 5.46 15.95
CA ARG A 47 -15.62 5.18 15.74
C ARG A 47 -15.96 3.69 15.70
N TYR A 48 -15.15 2.90 15.02
CA TYR A 48 -15.49 1.52 14.68
C TYR A 48 -14.70 0.46 15.46
N VAL A 49 -13.57 0.83 16.10
CA VAL A 49 -12.76 -0.08 16.90
C VAL A 49 -12.92 0.29 18.37
N THR A 50 -13.75 -0.45 19.10
CA THR A 50 -14.14 -0.14 20.47
C THR A 50 -13.42 -0.98 21.53
N ASP A 51 -12.80 -2.07 21.12
CA ASP A 51 -12.14 -3.06 21.98
C ASP A 51 -10.70 -2.71 22.36
N ARG A 52 -10.17 -1.60 21.84
CA ARG A 52 -8.80 -1.13 22.07
C ARG A 52 -8.76 0.36 22.38
N TYR A 53 -7.66 0.79 22.99
CA TYR A 53 -7.44 2.18 23.38
C TYR A 53 -6.53 2.93 22.41
N PHE A 54 -6.65 4.26 22.38
CA PHE A 54 -5.70 5.13 21.74
C PHE A 54 -4.40 5.25 22.57
N PRO A 55 -3.21 5.40 21.93
CA PRO A 55 -2.99 5.50 20.48
C PRO A 55 -2.90 4.15 19.76
N ASP A 56 -2.80 3.03 20.46
CA ASP A 56 -2.43 1.70 19.95
C ASP A 56 -3.34 1.26 18.80
N LYS A 57 -4.65 1.42 18.92
CA LYS A 57 -5.58 1.01 17.85
C LYS A 57 -5.39 1.75 16.54
N ALA A 58 -4.99 3.02 16.57
CA ALA A 58 -4.73 3.80 15.37
C ALA A 58 -3.37 3.43 14.77
N ILE A 59 -2.38 3.13 15.61
CA ILE A 59 -1.06 2.63 15.20
C ILE A 59 -1.19 1.26 14.54
N ASP A 60 -1.94 0.34 15.13
CA ASP A 60 -2.18 -1.00 14.57
C ASP A 60 -2.80 -0.94 13.17
N VAL A 61 -3.79 -0.06 12.97
CA VAL A 61 -4.43 0.11 11.65
C VAL A 61 -3.48 0.74 10.64
N MET A 62 -2.67 1.70 11.06
CA MET A 62 -1.65 2.31 10.21
C MET A 62 -0.60 1.27 9.79
N ASP A 63 -0.09 0.47 10.72
CA ASP A 63 0.88 -0.60 10.47
C ASP A 63 0.32 -1.67 9.53
N GLU A 64 -0.88 -2.15 9.78
CA GLU A 64 -1.57 -3.12 8.93
C GLU A 64 -1.78 -2.60 7.50
N ALA A 65 -2.20 -1.34 7.36
CA ALA A 65 -2.38 -0.72 6.04
C ALA A 65 -1.05 -0.62 5.28
N GLY A 66 0.01 -0.17 5.94
CA GLY A 66 1.35 -0.11 5.35
C GLY A 66 1.86 -1.47 4.91
N SER A 67 1.69 -2.49 5.74
CA SER A 67 2.06 -3.87 5.42
C SER A 67 1.30 -4.41 4.20
N ARG A 68 -0.02 -4.21 4.13
CA ARG A 68 -0.85 -4.66 2.99
C ARG A 68 -0.44 -4.00 1.68
N ILE A 69 -0.22 -2.69 1.69
CA ILE A 69 0.20 -1.94 0.51
C ILE A 69 1.60 -2.35 0.08
N HIS A 70 2.53 -2.54 1.02
CA HIS A 70 3.85 -3.07 0.72
C HIS A 70 3.77 -4.43 0.01
N LEU A 71 2.99 -5.38 0.54
CA LEU A 71 2.82 -6.71 -0.06
C LEU A 71 2.16 -6.67 -1.45
N GLN A 72 1.24 -5.73 -1.67
CA GLN A 72 0.63 -5.53 -2.99
C GLN A 72 1.61 -4.93 -3.99
N SER A 73 2.39 -3.94 -3.59
CA SER A 73 3.39 -3.28 -4.44
C SER A 73 4.62 -4.16 -4.72
N ALA A 74 4.95 -5.07 -3.81
CA ALA A 74 6.03 -6.02 -3.96
C ALA A 74 5.70 -7.20 -4.90
N ARG A 75 4.46 -7.28 -5.41
CA ARG A 75 4.12 -8.30 -6.42
C ARG A 75 4.87 -8.04 -7.71
N GLU A 76 5.60 -9.06 -8.12
CA GLU A 76 6.36 -9.02 -9.38
C GLU A 76 5.42 -8.75 -10.57
N PRO A 77 5.76 -7.79 -11.46
CA PRO A 77 4.98 -7.48 -12.65
C PRO A 77 4.76 -8.72 -13.53
N ALA A 78 3.60 -8.77 -14.20
CA ALA A 78 3.28 -9.87 -15.13
C ALA A 78 4.33 -10.00 -16.24
N GLU A 79 4.89 -8.88 -16.71
CA GLU A 79 5.94 -8.83 -17.71
C GLU A 79 7.20 -9.64 -17.30
N LEU A 80 7.65 -9.52 -16.05
CA LEU A 80 8.80 -10.28 -15.54
C LEU A 80 8.51 -11.78 -15.53
N ARG A 81 7.30 -12.18 -15.13
CA ARG A 81 6.89 -13.60 -15.12
C ARG A 81 6.78 -14.17 -16.54
N GLU A 82 6.30 -13.37 -17.50
CA GLU A 82 6.24 -13.76 -18.91
C GLU A 82 7.65 -13.94 -19.48
N MET A 83 8.59 -13.05 -19.16
CA MET A 83 9.99 -13.18 -19.54
C MET A 83 10.66 -14.42 -18.94
N GLU A 84 10.37 -14.74 -17.68
CA GLU A 84 10.88 -15.97 -17.02
C GLU A 84 10.34 -17.23 -17.69
N THR A 85 9.07 -17.23 -18.06
CA THR A 85 8.45 -18.34 -18.80
C THR A 85 9.13 -18.49 -20.18
N ALA A 86 9.27 -17.40 -20.93
CA ALA A 86 9.94 -17.40 -22.22
C ALA A 86 11.41 -17.86 -22.13
N LEU A 87 12.12 -17.47 -21.06
CA LEU A 87 13.49 -17.92 -20.81
C LEU A 87 13.54 -19.45 -20.57
N THR A 88 12.61 -19.96 -19.77
CA THR A 88 12.50 -21.40 -19.47
C THR A 88 12.21 -22.20 -20.76
N ASP A 89 11.31 -21.68 -21.61
CA ASP A 89 10.98 -22.30 -22.90
C ASP A 89 12.18 -22.28 -23.86
N ALA A 90 12.91 -21.18 -23.95
CA ALA A 90 14.13 -21.11 -24.78
C ALA A 90 15.21 -22.10 -24.30
N GLN A 91 15.34 -22.28 -22.99
CA GLN A 91 16.27 -23.28 -22.42
C GLN A 91 15.85 -24.72 -22.73
N ARG A 92 14.55 -24.99 -22.68
CA ARG A 92 13.99 -26.30 -23.06
C ARG A 92 14.24 -26.58 -24.53
N GLU A 93 13.87 -25.65 -25.43
CA GLU A 93 14.12 -25.79 -26.87
C GLU A 93 15.59 -26.02 -27.20
N ARG A 94 16.49 -25.30 -26.52
CA ARG A 94 17.93 -25.50 -26.72
C ARG A 94 18.36 -26.92 -26.34
N ARG A 95 17.88 -27.45 -25.22
CA ARG A 95 18.21 -28.83 -24.78
C ARG A 95 17.70 -29.86 -25.77
N GLU A 96 16.42 -29.75 -26.15
CA GLU A 96 15.78 -30.65 -27.13
C GLU A 96 16.51 -30.62 -28.49
N ALA A 97 16.89 -29.42 -28.97
CA ALA A 97 17.63 -29.27 -30.20
C ALA A 97 19.04 -29.85 -30.18
N VAL A 98 19.73 -29.78 -29.01
CA VAL A 98 21.03 -30.42 -28.81
C VAL A 98 20.89 -31.94 -28.82
N GLU A 99 19.88 -32.49 -28.11
CA GLU A 99 19.60 -33.93 -28.09
C GLU A 99 19.26 -34.50 -29.45
N ALA A 100 18.51 -33.69 -30.26
CA ALA A 100 18.14 -34.02 -31.62
C ALA A 100 19.27 -33.74 -32.66
N LEU A 101 20.41 -33.23 -32.24
CA LEU A 101 21.56 -32.85 -33.05
C LEU A 101 21.23 -31.78 -34.12
N VAL A 102 20.20 -30.93 -33.85
CA VAL A 102 19.78 -29.81 -34.71
C VAL A 102 20.49 -28.54 -34.29
N TYR A 103 21.73 -28.37 -34.66
CA TYR A 103 22.62 -27.32 -34.18
C TYR A 103 22.18 -25.90 -34.51
N GLU A 104 21.50 -25.66 -35.64
CA GLU A 104 20.96 -24.34 -35.97
C GLU A 104 19.84 -23.91 -35.04
N LYS A 105 18.95 -24.84 -34.66
CA LYS A 105 17.92 -24.58 -33.65
C LYS A 105 18.52 -24.35 -32.28
N ALA A 106 19.51 -25.14 -31.91
CA ALA A 106 20.22 -24.99 -30.65
C ALA A 106 20.90 -23.61 -30.54
N ALA A 107 21.55 -23.17 -31.62
CA ALA A 107 22.20 -21.85 -31.70
C ALA A 107 21.18 -20.71 -31.58
N SER A 108 20.06 -20.77 -32.33
CA SER A 108 19.01 -19.75 -32.29
C SER A 108 18.33 -19.68 -30.91
N ALA A 109 18.04 -20.82 -30.27
CA ALA A 109 17.50 -20.89 -28.95
C ALA A 109 18.50 -20.32 -27.91
N ARG A 110 19.81 -20.57 -28.08
CA ARG A 110 20.87 -19.99 -27.24
C ARG A 110 20.91 -18.47 -27.33
N MET A 111 20.80 -17.92 -28.53
CA MET A 111 20.78 -16.46 -28.70
C MET A 111 19.57 -15.84 -28.05
N ARG A 112 18.38 -16.47 -28.16
CA ARG A 112 17.17 -16.02 -27.45
C ARG A 112 17.33 -16.11 -25.91
N GLU A 113 17.92 -17.19 -25.41
CA GLU A 113 18.21 -17.36 -23.98
C GLU A 113 19.08 -16.22 -23.46
N ILE A 114 20.17 -15.87 -24.16
CA ILE A 114 21.07 -14.79 -23.77
C ILE A 114 20.35 -13.43 -23.76
N ALA A 115 19.60 -13.13 -24.82
CA ALA A 115 18.84 -11.87 -24.95
C ALA A 115 17.77 -11.74 -23.85
N LEU A 116 17.00 -12.81 -23.58
CA LEU A 116 15.96 -12.82 -22.54
C LEU A 116 16.57 -12.68 -21.15
N ARG A 117 17.70 -13.32 -20.88
CA ARG A 117 18.40 -13.22 -19.59
C ARG A 117 18.89 -11.80 -19.32
N SER A 118 19.48 -11.13 -20.33
CA SER A 118 19.91 -9.73 -20.20
C SER A 118 18.73 -8.82 -19.92
N LYS A 119 17.70 -8.92 -20.77
CA LYS A 119 16.48 -8.09 -20.62
C LYS A 119 15.76 -8.31 -19.28
N LEU A 120 15.65 -9.56 -18.84
CA LEU A 120 15.08 -9.90 -17.53
C LEU A 120 15.86 -9.25 -16.39
N GLY A 121 17.19 -9.29 -16.45
CA GLY A 121 18.05 -8.66 -15.44
C GLY A 121 17.88 -7.14 -15.40
N GLU A 122 17.84 -6.50 -16.54
CA GLU A 122 17.65 -5.05 -16.68
C GLU A 122 16.27 -4.63 -16.14
N THR A 123 15.20 -5.27 -16.61
CA THR A 123 13.82 -4.97 -16.21
C THR A 123 13.61 -5.23 -14.69
N ARG A 124 14.20 -6.31 -14.16
CA ARG A 124 14.13 -6.59 -12.71
C ARG A 124 14.86 -5.53 -11.88
N ALA A 125 16.03 -5.08 -12.33
CA ALA A 125 16.77 -4.01 -11.66
C ALA A 125 16.05 -2.66 -11.71
N GLU A 126 15.38 -2.34 -12.82
CA GLU A 126 14.53 -1.15 -12.95
C GLU A 126 13.32 -1.21 -12.02
N TRP A 127 12.63 -2.34 -11.96
CA TRP A 127 11.52 -2.54 -11.04
C TRP A 127 11.94 -2.38 -9.58
N GLN A 128 13.05 -3.01 -9.17
CA GLN A 128 13.57 -2.87 -7.81
C GLN A 128 13.91 -1.42 -7.47
N ARG A 129 14.57 -0.70 -8.39
CA ARG A 129 14.87 0.72 -8.19
C ARG A 129 13.59 1.57 -8.09
N SER A 130 12.56 1.25 -8.87
CA SER A 130 11.28 1.97 -8.81
C SER A 130 10.58 1.82 -7.46
N LEU A 131 10.66 0.63 -6.83
CA LEU A 131 10.13 0.40 -5.48
C LEU A 131 10.86 1.20 -4.40
N GLU A 132 12.15 1.48 -4.61
CA GLU A 132 12.96 2.25 -3.65
C GLU A 132 12.76 3.76 -3.80
N THR A 133 12.59 4.24 -5.04
CA THR A 133 12.51 5.68 -5.34
C THR A 133 11.11 6.24 -5.27
N ASN A 134 10.08 5.43 -5.50
CA ASN A 134 8.68 5.85 -5.51
C ASN A 134 7.88 4.98 -4.53
N PRO A 135 7.88 5.32 -3.23
CA PRO A 135 7.06 4.60 -2.26
C PRO A 135 5.58 4.72 -2.63
N VAL A 136 4.87 3.61 -2.54
CA VAL A 136 3.44 3.60 -2.82
C VAL A 136 2.68 4.32 -1.71
N GLU A 137 1.72 5.17 -2.09
CA GLU A 137 0.93 5.92 -1.13
C GLU A 137 -0.13 5.06 -0.45
N VAL A 138 -0.19 5.17 0.87
CA VAL A 138 -1.30 4.67 1.68
C VAL A 138 -2.33 5.78 1.81
N THR A 139 -3.50 5.58 1.24
CA THR A 139 -4.60 6.56 1.22
C THR A 139 -5.66 6.25 2.27
N ALA A 140 -6.61 7.17 2.48
CA ALA A 140 -7.76 6.96 3.35
C ALA A 140 -8.61 5.73 2.96
N GLU A 141 -8.68 5.41 1.66
CA GLU A 141 -9.39 4.22 1.18
C GLU A 141 -8.74 2.92 1.67
N HIS A 142 -7.41 2.86 1.68
CA HIS A 142 -6.67 1.71 2.21
C HIS A 142 -6.95 1.52 3.71
N ILE A 143 -7.03 2.61 4.46
CA ILE A 143 -7.42 2.56 5.88
C ILE A 143 -8.85 2.04 6.05
N GLN A 144 -9.80 2.50 5.22
CA GLN A 144 -11.17 2.00 5.23
C GLN A 144 -11.24 0.48 4.98
N GLN A 145 -10.45 -0.03 4.03
CA GLN A 145 -10.37 -1.46 3.74
C GLN A 145 -9.85 -2.26 4.95
N VAL A 146 -8.85 -1.73 5.67
CA VAL A 146 -8.35 -2.36 6.89
C VAL A 146 -9.43 -2.37 7.97
N ILE A 147 -10.12 -1.25 8.20
CA ILE A 147 -11.23 -1.16 9.17
C ILE A 147 -12.35 -2.14 8.80
N THR A 148 -12.74 -2.21 7.51
CA THR A 148 -13.72 -3.20 7.01
C THR A 148 -13.29 -4.62 7.34
N SER A 149 -12.03 -4.95 7.13
CA SER A 149 -11.47 -6.28 7.40
C SER A 149 -11.47 -6.64 8.89
N ILE A 150 -11.17 -5.68 9.77
CA ILE A 150 -11.11 -5.89 11.23
C ILE A 150 -12.51 -5.97 11.84
N THR A 151 -13.43 -5.09 11.38
CA THR A 151 -14.75 -4.94 12.01
C THR A 151 -15.86 -5.72 11.31
N GLY A 152 -15.65 -6.13 10.05
CA GLY A 152 -16.68 -6.73 9.21
C GLY A 152 -17.74 -5.74 8.70
N ILE A 153 -17.58 -4.43 8.96
CA ILE A 153 -18.51 -3.39 8.50
C ILE A 153 -18.25 -3.12 7.01
N PRO A 154 -19.25 -3.19 6.12
CA PRO A 154 -19.06 -2.91 4.69
C PRO A 154 -18.50 -1.52 4.43
N ALA A 155 -17.58 -1.41 3.45
CA ALA A 155 -16.90 -0.15 3.10
C ALA A 155 -17.89 0.96 2.71
N GLU A 156 -19.03 0.62 2.10
CA GLU A 156 -20.09 1.57 1.73
C GLU A 156 -20.71 2.29 2.94
N ARG A 157 -20.74 1.63 4.09
CA ARG A 157 -21.20 2.24 5.35
C ARG A 157 -20.13 3.12 6.00
N ILE A 158 -18.88 2.82 5.75
CA ILE A 158 -17.74 3.60 6.25
C ILE A 158 -17.52 4.84 5.38
N SER A 159 -17.62 4.71 4.04
CA SER A 159 -17.44 5.79 3.07
C SER A 159 -18.68 6.65 2.83
N GLY A 160 -19.86 6.12 3.15
CA GLY A 160 -21.16 6.72 2.83
C GLY A 160 -21.47 8.04 3.54
N GLY A 161 -20.96 9.15 3.02
CA GLY A 161 -21.41 10.49 3.35
C GLY A 161 -21.00 11.07 4.71
N GLU A 162 -20.24 10.33 5.52
CA GLU A 162 -19.88 10.77 6.87
C GLU A 162 -18.56 11.52 6.95
N MET A 163 -17.61 11.24 6.07
CA MET A 163 -16.41 12.08 5.93
C MET A 163 -16.79 13.47 5.45
N THR A 164 -17.71 13.58 4.50
CA THR A 164 -18.25 14.86 4.03
C THR A 164 -19.10 15.54 5.12
N ARG A 165 -19.88 14.78 5.89
CA ARG A 165 -20.64 15.32 7.04
C ARG A 165 -19.75 15.78 8.19
N LEU A 166 -18.67 15.06 8.51
CA LEU A 166 -17.71 15.47 9.54
C LEU A 166 -16.92 16.70 9.11
N GLN A 167 -16.47 16.79 7.86
CA GLN A 167 -15.86 18.01 7.30
C GLN A 167 -16.84 19.18 7.32
N MET A 168 -18.08 18.99 6.87
CA MET A 168 -19.11 20.03 6.94
C MET A 168 -19.48 20.41 8.38
N LEU A 169 -19.51 19.48 9.31
CA LEU A 169 -19.73 19.75 10.73
C LEU A 169 -18.55 20.55 11.33
N TYR A 170 -17.32 20.21 10.94
CA TYR A 170 -16.13 20.93 11.36
C TYR A 170 -16.09 22.35 10.81
N ASP A 171 -16.41 22.55 9.54
CA ASP A 171 -16.51 23.86 8.90
C ASP A 171 -17.66 24.69 9.48
N HIS A 172 -18.77 24.02 9.81
CA HIS A 172 -19.93 24.70 10.43
C HIS A 172 -19.66 25.12 11.88
N LEU A 173 -18.95 24.29 12.64
CA LEU A 173 -18.52 24.60 14.00
C LEU A 173 -17.40 25.65 14.02
N ALA A 174 -16.45 25.57 13.09
CA ALA A 174 -15.38 26.57 12.96
C ALA A 174 -15.92 27.96 12.60
N ARG A 175 -16.97 28.05 11.77
CA ARG A 175 -17.61 29.33 11.43
C ARG A 175 -18.52 29.89 12.52
N ARG A 176 -18.98 29.06 13.47
CA ARG A 176 -19.87 29.48 14.56
C ARG A 176 -19.16 29.85 15.85
N VAL A 177 -17.85 29.61 15.93
CA VAL A 177 -16.98 29.90 17.09
C VAL A 177 -16.08 31.12 16.84
N VAL A 178 -16.40 31.96 15.84
CA VAL A 178 -15.82 33.28 15.70
C VAL A 178 -16.84 34.29 16.18
N GLY A 179 -16.80 34.53 17.49
CA GLY A 179 -17.57 35.53 18.21
C GLY A 179 -17.14 35.58 19.65
#